data_0e396ff755749eb1e3f61ab5faba67c4
#
_entry.id   0e396ff755749eb1e3f61ab5faba67c4
#
_cell.length_a   1.000
_cell.length_b   1.000
_cell.length_c   1.000
_cell.angle_alpha   90.00
_cell.angle_beta   90.00
_cell.angle_gamma   90.00
#
_symmetry.space_group_name_H-M   'P 1'
#
loop_
_entity.id
_entity.type
_entity.pdbx_description
1 polymer ?
#
loop_
_entity_poly.entity_id
_entity_poly.type
_entity_poly.pdbx_seq_one_letter_code
_entity_poly.pdbx_strand_id
1 'polypeptide(L)'
;MITTLSLVLAVAFLCYTHVTIDVVNGLLATGDTGIRQEVTRSGYDVQSTENRVENTPKQRWIVILSLLVCVVGIVNAQLMSVTERFREIGTMKCLGALDRFILRLFLLEAGMQGLVGAGLGALLGALFAATSGMIQYGIPAITSILWGDMLGSMGLATGVGCLLSLGGVLYPAMMAARMQPVEAMRVEE
;
A
#
# COMPACT_ATOMS: atom_id res chain seq x y z
N MET A 1 -8.55 -5.08 12.12
CA MET A 1 -8.45 -6.12 11.10
C MET A 1 -8.87 -5.63 9.70
N ILE A 2 -9.98 -4.91 9.54
CA ILE A 2 -10.43 -4.39 8.22
C ILE A 2 -9.40 -3.42 7.61
N THR A 3 -8.83 -2.53 8.42
CA THR A 3 -7.78 -1.59 8.01
C THR A 3 -6.53 -2.28 7.46
N THR A 4 -6.04 -3.32 8.17
CA THR A 4 -4.87 -4.08 7.73
C THR A 4 -5.14 -4.82 6.43
N LEU A 5 -6.33 -5.38 6.26
CA LEU A 5 -6.72 -6.09 5.04
C LEU A 5 -6.78 -5.15 3.83
N SER A 6 -7.40 -3.97 3.97
CA SER A 6 -7.47 -2.98 2.88
C SER A 6 -6.08 -2.47 2.50
N LEU A 7 -5.20 -2.27 3.49
CA LEU A 7 -3.82 -1.86 3.26
C LEU A 7 -3.02 -2.94 2.54
N VAL A 8 -3.14 -4.21 2.97
CA VAL A 8 -2.50 -5.37 2.31
C VAL A 8 -2.90 -5.43 0.85
N LEU A 9 -4.19 -5.31 0.54
CA LEU A 9 -4.69 -5.37 -0.84
C LEU A 9 -4.15 -4.22 -1.70
N ALA A 10 -4.13 -3.00 -1.18
CA ALA A 10 -3.66 -1.85 -1.93
C ALA A 10 -2.15 -1.90 -2.19
N VAL A 11 -1.36 -2.29 -1.18
CA VAL A 11 0.09 -2.44 -1.34
C VAL A 11 0.43 -3.63 -2.22
N ALA A 12 -0.32 -4.74 -2.12
CA ALA A 12 -0.15 -5.88 -3.01
C ALA A 12 -0.41 -5.50 -4.47
N PHE A 13 -1.45 -4.72 -4.74
CA PHE A 13 -1.72 -4.23 -6.08
C PHE A 13 -0.63 -3.29 -6.60
N LEU A 14 -0.15 -2.36 -5.76
CA LEU A 14 0.93 -1.45 -6.12
C LEU A 14 2.23 -2.22 -6.39
N CYS A 15 2.59 -3.16 -5.52
CA CYS A 15 3.78 -4.00 -5.69
C CYS A 15 3.66 -4.88 -6.95
N TYR A 16 2.50 -5.49 -7.18
CA TYR A 16 2.22 -6.26 -8.38
C TYR A 16 2.47 -5.46 -9.67
N THR A 17 1.97 -4.22 -9.74
CA THR A 17 2.15 -3.38 -10.93
C THR A 17 3.61 -3.00 -11.14
N HIS A 18 4.35 -2.66 -10.10
CA HIS A 18 5.77 -2.32 -10.21
C HIS A 18 6.63 -3.53 -10.58
N VAL A 19 6.47 -4.65 -9.88
CA VAL A 19 7.24 -5.88 -10.14
C VAL A 19 6.95 -6.43 -11.53
N THR A 20 5.70 -6.34 -12.01
CA THR A 20 5.37 -6.76 -13.39
C THR A 20 6.14 -5.94 -14.43
N ILE A 21 6.32 -4.65 -14.20
CA ILE A 21 7.12 -3.79 -15.10
C ILE A 21 8.60 -4.17 -15.02
N ASP A 22 9.11 -4.44 -13.81
CA ASP A 22 10.51 -4.86 -13.62
C ASP A 22 10.79 -6.19 -14.32
N VAL A 23 9.87 -7.15 -14.25
CA VAL A 23 9.94 -8.43 -14.99
C VAL A 23 9.98 -8.20 -16.51
N VAL A 24 9.08 -7.35 -17.01
CA VAL A 24 9.03 -7.03 -18.44
C VAL A 24 10.31 -6.32 -18.90
N ASN A 25 10.82 -5.38 -18.09
CA ASN A 25 12.08 -4.69 -18.39
C ASN A 25 13.27 -5.66 -18.37
N GLY A 26 13.32 -6.60 -17.41
CA GLY A 26 14.33 -7.65 -17.36
C GLY A 26 14.30 -8.56 -18.60
N LEU A 27 13.10 -8.93 -19.07
CA LEU A 27 12.91 -9.71 -20.31
C LEU A 27 13.37 -8.95 -21.57
N LEU A 28 13.05 -7.66 -21.65
CA LEU A 28 13.47 -6.81 -22.77
C LEU A 28 15.00 -6.61 -22.80
N ALA A 29 15.67 -6.63 -21.66
CA ALA A 29 17.12 -6.57 -21.55
C ALA A 29 17.80 -7.82 -22.12
N THR A 30 17.11 -8.96 -22.18
CA THR A 30 17.64 -10.22 -22.74
C THR A 30 17.68 -10.21 -24.28
N GLY A 31 17.03 -9.22 -24.95
CA GLY A 31 17.20 -8.97 -26.40
C GLY A 31 16.46 -9.92 -27.32
N ASP A 32 15.56 -10.75 -26.83
CA ASP A 32 14.85 -11.73 -27.65
C ASP A 32 13.68 -11.09 -28.42
N THR A 33 13.75 -11.14 -29.75
CA THR A 33 12.77 -10.51 -30.65
C THR A 33 11.36 -11.10 -30.54
N GLY A 34 11.25 -12.37 -30.12
CA GLY A 34 9.96 -13.05 -29.92
C GLY A 34 9.20 -12.46 -28.70
N ILE A 35 9.92 -12.19 -27.62
CA ILE A 35 9.37 -11.62 -26.38
C ILE A 35 8.88 -10.18 -26.61
N ARG A 36 9.59 -9.41 -27.42
CA ARG A 36 9.21 -8.03 -27.77
C ARG A 36 7.84 -7.95 -28.44
N GLN A 37 7.54 -8.91 -29.31
CA GLN A 37 6.27 -8.97 -30.03
C GLN A 37 5.11 -9.35 -29.10
N GLU A 38 5.37 -10.19 -28.10
CA GLU A 38 4.40 -10.63 -27.10
C GLU A 38 4.10 -9.53 -26.05
N VAL A 39 5.11 -8.78 -25.64
CA VAL A 39 5.00 -7.60 -24.79
C VAL A 39 4.16 -6.50 -25.43
N THR A 40 4.38 -6.21 -26.72
CA THR A 40 3.58 -5.23 -27.49
C THR A 40 2.14 -5.70 -27.65
N ARG A 41 1.91 -7.00 -27.79
CA ARG A 41 0.58 -7.61 -27.89
C ARG A 41 -0.19 -7.55 -26.57
N SER A 42 0.51 -7.54 -25.44
CA SER A 42 -0.04 -7.37 -24.10
C SER A 42 -0.40 -5.92 -23.75
N GLY A 43 -0.20 -4.96 -24.69
CA GLY A 43 -0.62 -3.57 -24.55
C GLY A 43 0.38 -2.67 -23.82
N TYR A 44 1.63 -3.10 -23.67
CA TYR A 44 2.71 -2.25 -23.17
C TYR A 44 3.36 -1.49 -24.33
N ASP A 45 3.45 -0.16 -24.18
CA ASP A 45 4.10 0.71 -25.17
C ASP A 45 5.63 0.62 -24.97
N VAL A 46 6.30 -0.09 -25.86
CA VAL A 46 7.76 -0.20 -25.84
C VAL A 46 8.33 1.04 -26.52
N GLN A 47 8.81 2.00 -25.73
CA GLN A 47 9.51 3.15 -26.29
C GLN A 47 10.80 2.68 -26.98
N SER A 48 10.85 2.92 -28.28
CA SER A 48 11.89 2.42 -29.21
C SER A 48 13.30 2.95 -28.91
N THR A 49 13.46 3.96 -28.04
CA THR A 49 14.75 4.64 -27.80
C THR A 49 15.53 4.05 -26.62
N GLU A 50 14.90 3.38 -25.65
CA GLU A 50 15.59 2.98 -24.42
C GLU A 50 15.35 1.52 -24.01
N ASN A 51 14.62 0.74 -24.78
CA ASN A 51 14.30 -0.68 -24.48
C ASN A 51 13.69 -0.90 -23.07
N ARG A 52 13.02 0.13 -22.53
CA ARG A 52 12.34 0.09 -21.24
C ARG A 52 10.85 0.37 -21.42
N VAL A 53 10.03 -0.35 -20.67
CA VAL A 53 8.61 -0.08 -20.55
C VAL A 53 8.41 0.86 -19.37
N GLU A 54 7.97 2.08 -19.63
CA GLU A 54 7.50 2.98 -18.60
C GLU A 54 6.02 2.73 -18.29
N ASN A 55 5.63 3.09 -17.06
CA ASN A 55 4.21 3.06 -16.68
C ASN A 55 3.36 3.88 -17.63
N THR A 56 2.50 3.22 -18.37
CA THR A 56 1.52 3.87 -19.24
C THR A 56 0.67 4.85 -18.43
N PRO A 57 0.32 6.05 -18.96
CA PRO A 57 -0.53 7.01 -18.25
C PRO A 57 -1.81 6.38 -17.67
N LYS A 58 -2.41 5.43 -18.41
CA LYS A 58 -3.56 4.65 -17.95
C LYS A 58 -3.26 3.87 -16.67
N GLN A 59 -2.11 3.24 -16.56
CA GLN A 59 -1.71 2.44 -15.41
C GLN A 59 -1.44 3.33 -14.20
N ARG A 60 -0.80 4.50 -14.39
CA ARG A 60 -0.62 5.50 -13.33
C ARG A 60 -1.96 5.96 -12.74
N TRP A 61 -2.96 6.23 -13.57
CA TRP A 61 -4.29 6.60 -13.12
C TRP A 61 -4.98 5.50 -12.31
N ILE A 62 -4.86 4.24 -12.74
CA ILE A 62 -5.43 3.09 -12.02
C ILE A 62 -4.78 2.95 -10.64
N VAL A 63 -3.45 3.10 -10.54
CA VAL A 63 -2.72 3.05 -9.27
C VAL A 63 -3.16 4.19 -8.35
N ILE A 64 -3.24 5.43 -8.86
CA ILE A 64 -3.67 6.60 -8.07
C ILE A 64 -5.09 6.39 -7.53
N LEU A 65 -6.02 5.94 -8.36
CA LEU A 65 -7.40 5.68 -7.96
C LEU A 65 -7.46 4.55 -6.91
N SER A 66 -6.70 3.49 -7.09
CA SER A 66 -6.62 2.39 -6.12
C SER A 66 -6.10 2.86 -4.76
N LEU A 67 -5.03 3.68 -4.76
CA LEU A 67 -4.48 4.26 -3.54
C LEU A 67 -5.48 5.21 -2.85
N LEU A 68 -6.22 6.00 -3.63
CA LEU A 68 -7.24 6.91 -3.09
C LEU A 68 -8.37 6.14 -2.41
N VAL A 69 -8.88 5.08 -3.04
CA VAL A 69 -9.90 4.20 -2.43
C VAL A 69 -9.37 3.56 -1.14
N CYS A 70 -8.10 3.14 -1.13
CA CYS A 70 -7.44 2.60 0.06
C CYS A 70 -7.39 3.63 1.21
N VAL A 71 -6.99 4.88 0.93
CA VAL A 71 -6.96 5.95 1.96
C VAL A 71 -8.34 6.17 2.56
N VAL A 72 -9.39 6.24 1.73
CA VAL A 72 -10.77 6.39 2.21
C VAL A 72 -11.16 5.20 3.09
N GLY A 73 -10.81 3.97 2.70
CA GLY A 73 -11.04 2.77 3.49
C GLY A 73 -10.33 2.79 4.85
N ILE A 74 -9.06 3.23 4.88
CA ILE A 74 -8.28 3.37 6.11
C ILE A 74 -8.92 4.41 7.04
N VAL A 75 -9.25 5.60 6.52
CA VAL A 75 -9.88 6.68 7.30
C VAL A 75 -11.21 6.21 7.89
N ASN A 76 -12.07 5.57 7.10
CA ASN A 76 -13.37 5.10 7.56
C ASN A 76 -13.23 4.04 8.66
N ALA A 77 -12.34 3.08 8.48
CA ALA A 77 -12.12 2.02 9.48
C ALA A 77 -11.45 2.56 10.76
N GLN A 78 -10.58 3.57 10.66
CA GLN A 78 -9.98 4.23 11.81
C GLN A 78 -10.98 5.09 12.58
N LEU A 79 -11.90 5.79 11.89
CA LEU A 79 -12.99 6.51 12.54
C LEU A 79 -13.87 5.56 13.36
N MET A 80 -14.19 4.38 12.81
CA MET A 80 -14.94 3.36 13.54
C MET A 80 -14.18 2.86 14.77
N SER A 81 -12.88 2.59 14.64
CA SER A 81 -12.03 2.17 15.77
C SER A 81 -11.96 3.24 16.87
N VAL A 82 -11.91 4.53 16.49
CA VAL A 82 -11.95 5.64 17.48
C VAL A 82 -13.28 5.68 18.21
N THR A 83 -14.42 5.49 17.52
CA THR A 83 -15.74 5.47 18.16
C THR A 83 -15.91 4.29 19.11
N GLU A 84 -15.40 3.10 18.77
CA GLU A 84 -15.41 1.93 19.65
C GLU A 84 -14.58 2.14 20.93
N ARG A 85 -13.46 2.87 20.85
CA ARG A 85 -12.56 3.17 21.98
C ARG A 85 -12.84 4.51 22.67
N PHE A 86 -13.97 5.15 22.35
CA PHE A 86 -14.31 6.49 22.82
C PHE A 86 -14.24 6.62 24.37
N ARG A 87 -14.77 5.62 25.07
CA ARG A 87 -14.79 5.54 26.53
C ARG A 87 -13.39 5.38 27.12
N GLU A 88 -12.53 4.56 26.50
CA GLU A 88 -11.15 4.38 26.94
C GLU A 88 -10.35 5.69 26.82
N ILE A 89 -10.54 6.41 25.73
CA ILE A 89 -9.90 7.72 25.51
C ILE A 89 -10.40 8.74 26.53
N GLY A 90 -11.70 8.74 26.83
CA GLY A 90 -12.30 9.60 27.85
C GLY A 90 -11.72 9.36 29.23
N THR A 91 -11.60 8.10 29.66
CA THR A 91 -11.00 7.75 30.97
C THR A 91 -9.53 8.13 31.05
N MET A 92 -8.75 7.92 29.99
CA MET A 92 -7.34 8.37 29.94
C MET A 92 -7.22 9.89 30.11
N LYS A 93 -8.11 10.67 29.48
CA LYS A 93 -8.14 12.12 29.62
C LYS A 93 -8.56 12.59 31.01
N CYS A 94 -9.51 11.92 31.66
CA CYS A 94 -9.89 12.20 33.03
C CYS A 94 -8.74 11.94 34.03
N LEU A 95 -7.85 10.99 33.69
CA LEU A 95 -6.63 10.70 34.47
C LEU A 95 -5.47 11.67 34.15
N GLY A 96 -5.69 12.66 33.27
CA GLY A 96 -4.71 13.71 32.96
C GLY A 96 -3.82 13.40 31.75
N ALA A 97 -4.20 12.44 30.88
CA ALA A 97 -3.44 12.17 29.65
C ALA A 97 -3.47 13.38 28.71
N LEU A 98 -2.30 13.82 28.25
CA LEU A 98 -2.16 14.90 27.29
C LEU A 98 -2.64 14.45 25.90
N ASP A 99 -3.22 15.38 25.14
CA ASP A 99 -3.63 15.15 23.74
C ASP A 99 -2.51 14.59 22.87
N ARG A 100 -1.26 15.04 23.12
CA ARG A 100 -0.07 14.55 22.42
C ARG A 100 0.24 13.08 22.71
N PHE A 101 -0.10 12.59 23.89
CA PHE A 101 0.09 11.18 24.24
C PHE A 101 -0.88 10.29 23.45
N ILE A 102 -2.15 10.69 23.40
CA ILE A 102 -3.18 9.97 22.63
C ILE A 102 -2.82 9.94 21.15
N LEU A 103 -2.40 11.09 20.58
CA LEU A 103 -1.97 11.18 19.19
C LEU A 103 -0.80 10.21 18.89
N ARG A 104 0.22 10.18 19.76
CA ARG A 104 1.38 9.28 19.60
C ARG A 104 0.97 7.81 19.65
N LEU A 105 0.02 7.46 20.52
CA LEU A 105 -0.48 6.10 20.65
C LEU A 105 -1.13 5.63 19.33
N PHE A 106 -2.01 6.44 18.75
CA PHE A 106 -2.63 6.14 17.45
C PHE A 106 -1.62 6.10 16.30
N LEU A 107 -0.62 7.00 16.29
CA LEU A 107 0.43 6.99 15.27
C LEU A 107 1.30 5.73 15.36
N LEU A 108 1.66 5.28 16.56
CA LEU A 108 2.44 4.06 16.76
C LEU A 108 1.63 2.82 16.33
N GLU A 109 0.35 2.75 16.71
CA GLU A 109 -0.54 1.68 16.28
C GLU A 109 -0.64 1.62 14.75
N ALA A 110 -0.88 2.77 14.11
CA ALA A 110 -0.94 2.87 12.66
C ALA A 110 0.40 2.54 11.97
N GLY A 111 1.51 2.96 12.57
CA GLY A 111 2.85 2.63 12.07
C GLY A 111 3.12 1.14 12.09
N MET A 112 2.80 0.46 13.18
CA MET A 112 2.93 -0.99 13.28
C MET A 112 2.00 -1.73 12.30
N GLN A 113 0.74 -1.31 12.22
CA GLN A 113 -0.21 -1.86 11.24
C GLN A 113 0.25 -1.61 9.80
N GLY A 114 0.81 -0.42 9.54
CA GLY A 114 1.38 -0.02 8.26
C GLY A 114 2.54 -0.91 7.84
N LEU A 115 3.50 -1.13 8.73
CA LEU A 115 4.66 -1.98 8.47
C LEU A 115 4.26 -3.43 8.19
N VAL A 116 3.42 -4.00 9.04
CA VAL A 116 2.96 -5.40 8.87
C VAL A 116 2.09 -5.54 7.62
N GLY A 117 1.11 -4.65 7.45
CA GLY A 117 0.21 -4.70 6.29
C GLY A 117 0.93 -4.44 4.97
N ALA A 118 1.80 -3.43 4.92
CA ALA A 118 2.56 -3.13 3.73
C ALA A 118 3.61 -4.21 3.41
N GLY A 119 4.27 -4.77 4.41
CA GLY A 119 5.21 -5.88 4.22
C GLY A 119 4.53 -7.13 3.67
N LEU A 120 3.41 -7.54 4.26
CA LEU A 120 2.61 -8.67 3.75
C LEU A 120 2.04 -8.38 2.36
N GLY A 121 1.56 -7.15 2.12
CA GLY A 121 1.08 -6.71 0.82
C GLY A 121 2.17 -6.78 -0.26
N ALA A 122 3.37 -6.30 0.05
CA ALA A 122 4.50 -6.34 -0.87
C ALA A 122 4.91 -7.79 -1.21
N LEU A 123 4.95 -8.68 -0.22
CA LEU A 123 5.23 -10.10 -0.43
C LEU A 123 4.18 -10.77 -1.32
N LEU A 124 2.90 -10.57 -1.04
CA LEU A 124 1.81 -11.13 -1.84
C LEU A 124 1.82 -10.56 -3.27
N GLY A 125 2.00 -9.24 -3.41
CA GLY A 125 2.10 -8.58 -4.72
C GLY A 125 3.26 -9.12 -5.57
N ALA A 126 4.43 -9.30 -4.97
CA ALA A 126 5.60 -9.88 -5.64
C ALA A 126 5.36 -11.35 -6.05
N LEU A 127 4.73 -12.14 -5.18
CA LEU A 127 4.36 -13.53 -5.48
C LEU A 127 3.37 -13.61 -6.66
N PHE A 128 2.34 -12.77 -6.66
CA PHE A 128 1.38 -12.71 -7.77
C PHE A 128 2.02 -12.22 -9.06
N ALA A 129 2.95 -11.26 -9.00
CA ALA A 129 3.68 -10.78 -10.18
C ALA A 129 4.58 -11.88 -10.75
N ALA A 130 5.32 -12.60 -9.90
CA ALA A 130 6.17 -13.69 -10.32
C ALA A 130 5.37 -14.84 -10.95
N THR A 131 4.24 -15.22 -10.34
CA THR A 131 3.37 -16.29 -10.89
C THR A 131 2.71 -15.88 -12.19
N SER A 132 2.23 -14.65 -12.32
CA SER A 132 1.64 -14.15 -13.58
C SER A 132 2.69 -14.03 -14.68
N GLY A 133 3.91 -13.57 -14.37
CA GLY A 133 5.03 -13.53 -15.30
C GLY A 133 5.43 -14.93 -15.80
N MET A 134 5.42 -15.92 -14.90
CA MET A 134 5.70 -17.30 -15.24
C MET A 134 4.64 -17.91 -16.20
N ILE A 135 3.38 -17.57 -16.01
CA ILE A 135 2.28 -18.05 -16.86
C ILE A 135 2.33 -17.39 -18.24
N GLN A 136 2.67 -16.10 -18.31
CA GLN A 136 2.67 -15.33 -19.57
C GLN A 136 3.94 -15.54 -20.41
N TYR A 137 5.12 -15.55 -19.76
CA TYR A 137 6.41 -15.53 -20.44
C TYR A 137 7.24 -16.81 -20.21
N GLY A 138 6.74 -17.76 -19.38
CA GLY A 138 7.42 -19.03 -19.10
C GLY A 138 8.63 -18.90 -18.17
N ILE A 139 9.51 -19.93 -18.23
CA ILE A 139 10.71 -20.03 -17.39
C ILE A 139 11.70 -18.86 -17.55
N PRO A 140 11.89 -18.25 -18.73
CA PRO A 140 12.78 -17.10 -18.89
C PRO A 140 12.44 -15.90 -18.00
N ALA A 141 11.15 -15.73 -17.63
CA ALA A 141 10.72 -14.65 -16.76
C ALA A 141 11.40 -14.67 -15.38
N ILE A 142 11.69 -15.84 -14.83
CA ILE A 142 12.31 -15.98 -13.51
C ILE A 142 13.82 -15.76 -13.56
N THR A 143 14.46 -16.21 -14.62
CA THR A 143 15.92 -16.11 -14.78
C THR A 143 16.38 -14.70 -15.14
N SER A 144 15.51 -13.88 -15.73
CA SER A 144 15.77 -12.48 -16.11
C SER A 144 15.39 -11.47 -14.99
N ILE A 145 14.80 -11.93 -13.89
CA ILE A 145 14.49 -11.03 -12.76
C ILE A 145 15.80 -10.53 -12.15
N LEU A 146 16.05 -9.24 -12.27
CA LEU A 146 17.07 -8.56 -11.47
C LEU A 146 16.57 -8.47 -10.03
N TRP A 147 17.08 -9.31 -9.15
CA TRP A 147 16.70 -9.36 -7.73
C TRP A 147 16.82 -8.00 -7.03
N GLY A 148 17.77 -7.15 -7.50
CA GLY A 148 17.95 -5.80 -6.98
C GLY A 148 16.76 -4.88 -7.26
N ASP A 149 16.23 -4.89 -8.47
CA ASP A 149 15.11 -4.04 -8.86
C ASP A 149 13.82 -4.51 -8.18
N MET A 150 13.62 -5.82 -8.08
CA MET A 150 12.49 -6.41 -7.35
C MET A 150 12.48 -6.02 -5.86
N LEU A 151 13.65 -6.08 -5.19
CA LEU A 151 13.77 -5.63 -3.80
C LEU A 151 13.53 -4.12 -3.67
N GLY A 152 14.00 -3.33 -4.64
CA GLY A 152 13.75 -1.90 -4.72
C GLY A 152 12.26 -1.57 -4.82
N SER A 153 11.55 -2.24 -5.72
CA SER A 153 10.10 -2.10 -5.91
C SER A 153 9.30 -2.53 -4.67
N MET A 154 9.70 -3.63 -4.01
CA MET A 154 9.10 -4.05 -2.73
C MET A 154 9.33 -3.01 -1.63
N GLY A 155 10.55 -2.47 -1.52
CA GLY A 155 10.90 -1.43 -0.54
C GLY A 155 10.08 -0.15 -0.78
N LEU A 156 9.95 0.26 -2.03
CA LEU A 156 9.17 1.42 -2.45
C LEU A 156 7.68 1.23 -2.12
N ALA A 157 7.11 0.07 -2.47
CA ALA A 157 5.72 -0.26 -2.18
C ALA A 157 5.44 -0.29 -0.66
N THR A 158 6.36 -0.86 0.12
CA THR A 158 6.26 -0.87 1.59
C THR A 158 6.34 0.53 2.17
N GLY A 159 7.25 1.36 1.67
CA GLY A 159 7.40 2.77 2.08
C GLY A 159 6.13 3.58 1.80
N VAL A 160 5.59 3.48 0.59
CA VAL A 160 4.33 4.14 0.21
C VAL A 160 3.17 3.64 1.08
N GLY A 161 3.06 2.34 1.32
CA GLY A 161 2.02 1.77 2.17
C GLY A 161 2.09 2.27 3.63
N CYS A 162 3.30 2.40 4.18
CA CYS A 162 3.52 2.94 5.51
C CYS A 162 3.12 4.43 5.58
N LEU A 163 3.49 5.23 4.57
CA LEU A 163 3.10 6.65 4.48
C LEU A 163 1.59 6.82 4.35
N LEU A 164 0.92 5.98 3.56
CA LEU A 164 -0.54 5.99 3.42
C LEU A 164 -1.23 5.63 4.74
N SER A 165 -0.72 4.62 5.46
CA SER A 165 -1.25 4.23 6.77
C SER A 165 -1.16 5.37 7.78
N LEU A 166 0.00 6.01 7.87
CA LEU A 166 0.21 7.16 8.76
C LEU A 166 -0.66 8.36 8.37
N GLY A 167 -0.73 8.68 7.07
CA GLY A 167 -1.55 9.78 6.55
C GLY A 167 -3.04 9.57 6.78
N GLY A 168 -3.54 8.34 6.56
CA GLY A 168 -4.94 7.99 6.76
C GLY A 168 -5.39 8.06 8.22
N VAL A 169 -4.48 7.81 9.17
CA VAL A 169 -4.77 7.87 10.61
C VAL A 169 -4.66 9.27 11.19
N LEU A 170 -3.95 10.17 10.51
CA LEU A 170 -3.68 11.51 11.08
C LEU A 170 -4.97 12.28 11.39
N TYR A 171 -5.95 12.24 10.49
CA TYR A 171 -7.24 12.90 10.68
C TYR A 171 -8.05 12.32 11.86
N PRO A 172 -8.35 11.01 11.91
CA PRO A 172 -9.08 10.42 13.05
C PRO A 172 -8.34 10.55 14.36
N ALA A 173 -7.01 10.42 14.38
CA ALA A 173 -6.20 10.58 15.58
C ALA A 173 -6.26 12.01 16.14
N MET A 174 -6.25 13.04 15.29
CA MET A 174 -6.43 14.43 15.72
C MET A 174 -7.84 14.67 16.27
N MET A 175 -8.86 14.06 15.68
CA MET A 175 -10.23 14.15 16.16
C MET A 175 -10.36 13.52 17.54
N ALA A 176 -9.82 12.30 17.72
CA ALA A 176 -9.76 11.61 19.03
C ALA A 176 -9.01 12.42 20.10
N ALA A 177 -7.87 13.00 19.74
CA ALA A 177 -7.06 13.80 20.65
C ALA A 177 -7.76 15.10 21.12
N ARG A 178 -8.64 15.69 20.32
CA ARG A 178 -9.36 16.93 20.65
C ARG A 178 -10.70 16.72 21.35
N MET A 179 -11.18 15.50 21.51
CA MET A 179 -12.45 15.22 22.18
C MET A 179 -12.44 15.67 23.64
N GLN A 180 -13.54 16.26 24.10
CA GLN A 180 -13.71 16.67 25.49
C GLN A 180 -14.14 15.47 26.36
N PRO A 181 -13.55 15.28 27.57
CA PRO A 181 -13.89 14.15 28.44
C PRO A 181 -15.39 14.09 28.83
N VAL A 182 -16.03 15.25 28.90
CA VAL A 182 -17.46 15.38 29.25
C VAL A 182 -18.36 14.76 28.19
N GLU A 183 -18.01 14.87 26.91
CA GLU A 183 -18.79 14.26 25.82
C GLU A 183 -18.68 12.75 25.81
N ALA A 184 -17.51 12.21 26.18
CA ALA A 184 -17.29 10.76 26.25
C ALA A 184 -18.13 10.06 27.35
N MET A 185 -18.54 10.79 28.39
CA MET A 185 -19.37 10.25 29.46
C MET A 185 -20.89 10.49 29.25
N ARG A 186 -21.27 11.36 28.31
CA ARG A 186 -22.67 11.76 28.07
C ARG A 186 -23.43 10.88 27.06
N VAL A 187 -22.78 9.95 26.40
CA VAL A 187 -23.35 9.08 25.37
C VAL A 187 -24.24 7.95 25.93
N GLU A 188 -24.54 7.95 27.24
CA GLU A 188 -25.36 6.92 27.91
C GLU A 188 -26.82 7.37 28.20
N GLU A 189 -27.35 8.40 27.56
CA GLU A 189 -28.80 8.68 27.57
C GLU A 189 -29.35 8.56 26.11
#